data_fce24827cb25105e39d52edb091fb183
#
_entry.id   fce24827cb25105e39d52edb091fb183
#
_cell.length_a   1.000
_cell.length_b   1.000
_cell.length_c   1.000
_cell.angle_alpha   90.00
_cell.angle_beta   90.00
_cell.angle_gamma   90.00
#
_symmetry.space_group_name_H-M   'P 1'
#
loop_
_entity.id
_entity.type
_entity.pdbx_description
1 polymer ?
#
loop_
_entity_poly.entity_id
_entity_poly.type
_entity_poly.pdbx_seq_one_letter_code
_entity_poly.pdbx_strand_id
1 'polypeptide(L)'
;MISLRTIAGRVECETEIKRSRFVAVVDRAATEGEARAVIETARKADPAAGHHCSAFIVDASFTDPRIERSNDDGEPGGTAGMPMLEVLRGHHLTNVVAVVSRYFGGTKLGTGGLARAYSGAVVEALSHATFLTRERREIMTLELDHAEVGRVESELRGHGVLVVGTSYAARAVLTVAVADADSTAALVASLTAGRVVPVRSGLMYAEVPE
;
A
#
# COMPACT_ATOMS: atom_id res chain seq x y z
N MET A 1 -16.41 -8.02 -6.13
CA MET A 1 -15.64 -6.74 -6.11
C MET A 1 -14.19 -7.13 -5.89
N ILE A 2 -13.25 -6.70 -6.75
CA ILE A 2 -11.83 -7.03 -6.57
C ILE A 2 -11.31 -6.23 -5.36
N SER A 3 -10.78 -6.93 -4.36
CA SER A 3 -10.20 -6.30 -3.19
C SER A 3 -8.83 -5.72 -3.55
N LEU A 4 -8.59 -4.45 -3.25
CA LEU A 4 -7.28 -3.83 -3.39
C LEU A 4 -6.38 -4.32 -2.27
N ARG A 5 -5.11 -4.55 -2.61
CA ARG A 5 -4.09 -5.06 -1.68
C ARG A 5 -2.88 -4.13 -1.62
N THR A 6 -2.13 -4.22 -0.57
CA THR A 6 -0.79 -3.65 -0.45
C THR A 6 0.11 -4.63 0.31
N ILE A 7 1.37 -4.28 0.51
CA ILE A 7 2.30 -5.07 1.32
C ILE A 7 2.50 -4.43 2.69
N ALA A 8 2.75 -5.23 3.71
CA ALA A 8 2.96 -4.74 5.07
C ALA A 8 4.28 -3.96 5.23
N GLY A 9 5.30 -4.29 4.43
CA GLY A 9 6.61 -3.66 4.49
C GLY A 9 7.50 -4.05 3.31
N ARG A 10 8.70 -3.50 3.28
CA ARG A 10 9.72 -3.75 2.26
C ARG A 10 10.11 -5.22 2.21
N VAL A 11 10.22 -5.74 0.99
CA VAL A 11 10.82 -7.04 0.69
C VAL A 11 11.89 -6.89 -0.38
N GLU A 12 12.88 -7.77 -0.32
CA GLU A 12 14.00 -7.77 -1.25
C GLU A 12 14.40 -9.20 -1.58
N CYS A 13 14.72 -9.48 -2.83
CA CYS A 13 15.29 -10.75 -3.24
C CYS A 13 16.28 -10.58 -4.38
N GLU A 14 17.12 -11.59 -4.57
CA GLU A 14 18.06 -11.66 -5.68
C GLU A 14 17.77 -12.93 -6.49
N THR A 15 17.74 -12.80 -7.81
CA THR A 15 17.62 -13.91 -8.75
C THR A 15 18.74 -13.86 -9.79
N GLU A 16 19.19 -15.02 -10.25
CA GLU A 16 20.20 -15.12 -11.31
C GLU A 16 19.62 -15.85 -12.55
N ILE A 17 19.75 -15.24 -13.72
CA ILE A 17 19.30 -15.80 -14.99
C ILE A 17 20.41 -15.63 -16.02
N LYS A 18 20.96 -16.75 -16.52
CA LYS A 18 22.07 -16.77 -17.49
C LYS A 18 23.24 -15.86 -17.05
N ARG A 19 23.64 -15.93 -15.80
CA ARG A 19 24.67 -15.13 -15.14
C ARG A 19 24.35 -13.63 -14.99
N SER A 20 23.23 -13.15 -15.49
CA SER A 20 22.73 -11.82 -15.12
C SER A 20 22.06 -11.91 -13.76
N ARG A 21 22.41 -10.98 -12.86
CA ARG A 21 21.85 -10.88 -11.52
C ARG A 21 20.81 -9.77 -11.49
N PHE A 22 19.68 -10.06 -10.88
CA PHE A 22 18.53 -9.14 -10.71
C PHE A 22 18.24 -9.01 -9.23
N VAL A 23 18.44 -7.81 -8.68
CA VAL A 23 18.10 -7.48 -7.30
C VAL A 23 16.77 -6.74 -7.32
N ALA A 24 15.73 -7.38 -6.81
CA ALA A 24 14.38 -6.83 -6.77
C ALA A 24 14.08 -6.29 -5.37
N VAL A 25 13.60 -5.06 -5.30
CA VAL A 25 13.07 -4.41 -4.10
C VAL A 25 11.62 -4.08 -4.37
N VAL A 26 10.72 -4.51 -3.48
CA VAL A 26 9.32 -4.06 -3.49
C VAL A 26 9.03 -3.40 -2.15
N ASP A 27 8.55 -2.16 -2.19
CA ASP A 27 8.32 -1.35 -0.99
C ASP A 27 6.98 -0.60 -1.09
N ARG A 28 6.54 -0.07 0.04
CA ARG A 28 5.35 0.76 0.13
C ARG A 28 5.63 2.16 -0.43
N ALA A 29 4.63 2.71 -1.12
CA ALA A 29 4.64 4.10 -1.55
C ALA A 29 3.21 4.60 -1.70
N ALA A 30 2.76 5.46 -0.80
CA ALA A 30 1.42 6.06 -0.83
C ALA A 30 1.34 7.26 -1.77
N THR A 31 2.48 7.82 -2.17
CA THR A 31 2.58 8.97 -3.08
C THR A 31 3.61 8.70 -4.18
N GLU A 32 3.48 9.42 -5.30
CA GLU A 32 4.50 9.38 -6.36
C GLU A 32 5.88 9.83 -5.86
N GLY A 33 5.92 10.78 -4.92
CA GLY A 33 7.16 11.26 -4.28
C GLY A 33 7.86 10.15 -3.48
N GLU A 34 7.10 9.38 -2.71
CA GLU A 34 7.62 8.22 -1.97
C GLU A 34 8.13 7.14 -2.92
N ALA A 35 7.39 6.82 -3.99
CA ALA A 35 7.84 5.86 -4.99
C ALA A 35 9.18 6.28 -5.62
N ARG A 36 9.33 7.54 -5.98
CA ARG A 36 10.59 8.10 -6.50
C ARG A 36 11.73 8.01 -5.49
N ALA A 37 11.46 8.26 -4.20
CA ALA A 37 12.47 8.15 -3.14
C ALA A 37 12.98 6.71 -2.99
N VAL A 38 12.11 5.70 -3.09
CA VAL A 38 12.51 4.27 -3.08
C VAL A 38 13.38 3.94 -4.30
N ILE A 39 13.01 4.42 -5.50
CA ILE A 39 13.78 4.22 -6.73
C ILE A 39 15.21 4.79 -6.58
N GLU A 40 15.32 6.01 -6.08
CA GLU A 40 16.61 6.65 -5.85
C GLU A 40 17.44 5.95 -4.76
N THR A 41 16.79 5.42 -3.73
CA THR A 41 17.45 4.63 -2.69
C THR A 41 18.03 3.34 -3.26
N ALA A 42 17.27 2.61 -4.07
CA ALA A 42 17.74 1.40 -4.76
C ALA A 42 18.91 1.71 -5.70
N ARG A 43 18.83 2.81 -6.47
CA ARG A 43 19.92 3.25 -7.36
C ARG A 43 21.22 3.55 -6.59
N LYS A 44 21.11 4.14 -5.41
CA LYS A 44 22.27 4.43 -4.55
C LYS A 44 22.84 3.16 -3.88
N ALA A 45 21.99 2.19 -3.57
CA ALA A 45 22.42 0.93 -2.97
C ALA A 45 23.17 0.04 -3.97
N ASP A 46 22.78 0.09 -5.26
CA ASP A 46 23.33 -0.73 -6.33
C ASP A 46 24.01 0.10 -7.44
N PRO A 47 24.99 0.96 -7.14
CA PRO A 47 25.54 1.91 -8.12
C PRO A 47 26.31 1.25 -9.28
N ALA A 48 26.67 -0.02 -9.14
CA ALA A 48 27.35 -0.80 -10.16
C ALA A 48 26.39 -1.58 -11.10
N ALA A 49 25.08 -1.54 -10.84
CA ALA A 49 24.09 -2.11 -11.74
C ALA A 49 23.99 -1.29 -13.04
N GLY A 50 23.80 -1.97 -14.17
CA GLY A 50 23.66 -1.31 -15.47
C GLY A 50 22.30 -0.64 -15.67
N HIS A 51 21.27 -1.12 -14.99
CA HIS A 51 19.88 -0.63 -15.09
C HIS A 51 19.17 -0.76 -13.76
N HIS A 52 18.27 0.21 -13.47
CA HIS A 52 17.36 0.25 -12.33
C HIS A 52 15.94 0.44 -12.82
N CYS A 53 15.37 -0.60 -13.38
CA CYS A 53 14.02 -0.57 -13.92
C CYS A 53 13.00 -0.48 -12.80
N SER A 54 11.88 0.22 -13.02
CA SER A 54 10.90 0.44 -11.96
C SER A 54 9.47 0.40 -12.46
N ALA A 55 8.56 0.06 -11.56
CA ALA A 55 7.12 0.21 -11.74
C ALA A 55 6.48 0.57 -10.40
N PHE A 56 5.45 1.40 -10.42
CA PHE A 56 4.68 1.69 -9.22
C PHE A 56 3.20 1.94 -9.51
N ILE A 57 2.40 1.69 -8.50
CA ILE A 57 0.97 1.96 -8.48
C ILE A 57 0.66 2.71 -7.18
N VAL A 58 0.12 3.92 -7.31
CA VAL A 58 -0.29 4.77 -6.19
C VAL A 58 -1.77 5.10 -6.32
N ASP A 59 -2.50 4.90 -5.23
CA ASP A 59 -3.93 5.19 -5.09
C ASP A 59 -4.14 5.78 -3.70
N ALA A 60 -3.83 7.08 -3.58
CA ALA A 60 -3.74 7.75 -2.28
C ALA A 60 -5.11 8.03 -1.66
N SER A 61 -6.15 8.29 -2.48
CA SER A 61 -7.47 8.66 -1.99
C SER A 61 -8.59 8.15 -2.92
N PHE A 62 -9.86 8.26 -2.46
CA PHE A 62 -11.02 7.95 -3.28
C PHE A 62 -11.33 9.01 -4.34
N THR A 63 -10.72 10.20 -4.22
CA THR A 63 -10.98 11.36 -5.07
C THR A 63 -9.89 11.59 -6.11
N ASP A 64 -8.69 11.08 -5.85
CA ASP A 64 -7.55 11.26 -6.74
C ASP A 64 -7.47 10.10 -7.75
N PRO A 65 -7.06 10.38 -8.99
CA PRO A 65 -6.88 9.32 -9.97
C PRO A 65 -5.72 8.42 -9.55
N ARG A 66 -5.91 7.11 -9.71
CA ARG A 66 -4.84 6.11 -9.57
C ARG A 66 -3.71 6.43 -10.54
N ILE A 67 -2.48 6.48 -10.01
CA ILE A 67 -1.27 6.74 -10.78
C ILE A 67 -0.51 5.44 -10.98
N GLU A 68 -0.24 5.11 -12.23
CA GLU A 68 0.60 3.96 -12.60
C GLU A 68 1.74 4.44 -13.48
N ARG A 69 2.96 4.03 -13.19
CA ARG A 69 4.16 4.37 -13.96
C ARG A 69 5.08 3.17 -14.09
N SER A 70 5.79 3.14 -15.19
CA SER A 70 6.86 2.16 -15.44
C SER A 70 8.04 2.83 -16.14
N ASN A 71 9.25 2.32 -15.91
CA ASN A 71 10.48 2.83 -16.51
C ASN A 71 11.44 1.67 -16.79
N ASP A 72 11.89 1.58 -18.02
CA ASP A 72 12.85 0.57 -18.48
C ASP A 72 14.32 0.94 -18.21
N ASP A 73 14.61 2.18 -17.78
CA ASP A 73 15.95 2.70 -17.42
C ASP A 73 17.07 2.27 -18.40
N GLY A 74 16.82 2.40 -19.71
CA GLY A 74 17.77 2.08 -20.76
C GLY A 74 17.77 0.60 -21.24
N GLU A 75 16.96 -0.28 -20.65
CA GLU A 75 16.64 -1.57 -21.28
C GLU A 75 15.79 -1.33 -22.55
N PRO A 76 15.70 -2.29 -23.48
CA PRO A 76 14.82 -2.16 -24.63
C PRO A 76 13.37 -1.86 -24.22
N GLY A 77 12.74 -0.91 -24.92
CA GLY A 77 11.42 -0.40 -24.54
C GLY A 77 10.38 -1.50 -24.32
N GLY A 78 9.69 -1.45 -23.18
CA GLY A 78 8.64 -2.39 -22.79
C GLY A 78 9.13 -3.76 -22.30
N THR A 79 10.44 -3.93 -22.07
CA THR A 79 10.99 -5.25 -21.68
C THR A 79 11.25 -5.39 -20.19
N ALA A 80 11.10 -4.33 -19.41
CA ALA A 80 11.36 -4.33 -17.97
C ALA A 80 10.20 -3.69 -17.18
N GLY A 81 10.03 -2.39 -17.28
CA GLY A 81 9.07 -1.65 -16.46
C GLY A 81 7.62 -2.10 -16.67
N MET A 82 7.18 -2.28 -17.92
CA MET A 82 5.82 -2.76 -18.21
C MET A 82 5.57 -4.18 -17.68
N PRO A 83 6.44 -5.19 -17.91
CA PRO A 83 6.31 -6.51 -17.29
C PRO A 83 6.22 -6.48 -15.77
N MET A 84 7.00 -5.61 -15.11
CA MET A 84 6.92 -5.41 -13.66
C MET A 84 5.56 -4.82 -13.24
N LEU A 85 5.07 -3.81 -13.96
CA LEU A 85 3.77 -3.19 -13.70
C LEU A 85 2.61 -4.19 -13.82
N GLU A 86 2.65 -5.07 -14.83
CA GLU A 86 1.65 -6.12 -15.01
C GLU A 86 1.64 -7.13 -13.85
N VAL A 87 2.79 -7.42 -13.25
CA VAL A 87 2.84 -8.25 -12.03
C VAL A 87 2.12 -7.55 -10.88
N LEU A 88 2.39 -6.26 -10.65
CA LEU A 88 1.71 -5.50 -9.58
C LEU A 88 0.19 -5.46 -9.80
N ARG A 89 -0.26 -5.25 -11.04
CA ARG A 89 -1.68 -5.30 -11.43
C ARG A 89 -2.30 -6.67 -11.20
N GLY A 90 -1.63 -7.73 -11.63
CA GLY A 90 -2.09 -9.11 -11.47
C GLY A 90 -2.27 -9.54 -10.02
N HIS A 91 -1.47 -8.98 -9.11
CA HIS A 91 -1.61 -9.15 -7.67
C HIS A 91 -2.60 -8.18 -7.02
N HIS A 92 -3.30 -7.34 -7.80
CA HIS A 92 -4.23 -6.30 -7.33
C HIS A 92 -3.60 -5.30 -6.35
N LEU A 93 -2.29 -5.07 -6.48
CA LEU A 93 -1.54 -4.21 -5.59
C LEU A 93 -1.76 -2.73 -5.90
N THR A 94 -1.72 -1.94 -4.85
CA THR A 94 -1.69 -0.48 -4.88
C THR A 94 -0.85 0.05 -3.73
N ASN A 95 -0.43 1.31 -3.79
CA ASN A 95 0.50 1.94 -2.85
C ASN A 95 1.80 1.14 -2.71
N VAL A 96 2.35 0.76 -3.85
CA VAL A 96 3.53 -0.09 -3.96
C VAL A 96 4.44 0.38 -5.10
N VAL A 97 5.73 0.24 -4.89
CA VAL A 97 6.78 0.44 -5.89
C VAL A 97 7.68 -0.79 -5.96
N ALA A 98 7.99 -1.22 -7.17
CA ALA A 98 8.98 -2.27 -7.44
C ALA A 98 10.15 -1.65 -8.20
N VAL A 99 11.38 -1.97 -7.77
CA VAL A 99 12.63 -1.61 -8.45
C VAL A 99 13.43 -2.87 -8.66
N VAL A 100 13.96 -3.07 -9.87
CA VAL A 100 14.85 -4.20 -10.18
C VAL A 100 16.14 -3.65 -10.73
N SER A 101 17.23 -3.84 -9.96
CA SER A 101 18.61 -3.51 -10.36
C SER A 101 19.23 -4.70 -11.06
N ARG A 102 19.72 -4.50 -12.30
CA ARG A 102 20.31 -5.58 -13.10
C ARG A 102 21.81 -5.42 -13.28
N TYR A 103 22.53 -6.50 -13.05
CA TYR A 103 23.94 -6.68 -13.40
C TYR A 103 24.07 -7.64 -14.59
N PHE A 104 24.63 -7.16 -15.69
CA PHE A 104 24.78 -7.96 -16.91
C PHE A 104 25.79 -9.08 -16.75
N GLY A 105 25.39 -10.31 -17.06
CA GLY A 105 26.20 -11.53 -16.92
C GLY A 105 26.93 -11.97 -18.20
N GLY A 106 27.04 -11.09 -19.21
CA GLY A 106 27.73 -11.41 -20.47
C GLY A 106 26.87 -12.14 -21.50
N THR A 107 25.66 -12.61 -21.15
CA THR A 107 24.76 -13.30 -22.07
C THR A 107 23.49 -12.48 -22.31
N LYS A 108 23.21 -12.18 -23.58
CA LYS A 108 21.97 -11.48 -23.96
C LYS A 108 20.75 -12.39 -23.75
N LEU A 109 19.73 -11.88 -23.06
CA LEU A 109 18.49 -12.61 -22.78
C LEU A 109 17.45 -12.50 -23.90
N GLY A 110 17.56 -11.47 -24.75
CA GLY A 110 16.53 -11.09 -25.73
C GLY A 110 15.30 -10.46 -25.06
N THR A 111 14.41 -9.84 -25.84
CA THR A 111 13.25 -9.09 -25.34
C THR A 111 12.33 -9.94 -24.46
N GLY A 112 11.93 -11.13 -24.93
CA GLY A 112 11.10 -12.05 -24.14
C GLY A 112 11.81 -12.64 -22.92
N GLY A 113 13.14 -12.78 -22.98
CA GLY A 113 13.94 -13.21 -21.83
C GLY A 113 14.04 -12.13 -20.76
N LEU A 114 14.22 -10.87 -21.17
CA LEU A 114 14.20 -9.72 -20.25
C LEU A 114 12.85 -9.58 -19.58
N ALA A 115 11.75 -9.57 -20.33
CA ALA A 115 10.41 -9.45 -19.77
C ALA A 115 10.14 -10.51 -18.68
N ARG A 116 10.50 -11.79 -18.97
CA ARG A 116 10.36 -12.86 -17.98
C ARG A 116 11.28 -12.70 -16.77
N ALA A 117 12.50 -12.18 -16.97
CA ALA A 117 13.45 -11.98 -15.87
C ALA A 117 12.98 -10.87 -14.91
N TYR A 118 12.56 -9.72 -15.45
CA TYR A 118 12.07 -8.61 -14.64
C TYR A 118 10.76 -8.94 -13.92
N SER A 119 9.77 -9.51 -14.63
CA SER A 119 8.53 -9.95 -13.99
C SER A 119 8.77 -11.04 -12.95
N GLY A 120 9.62 -12.02 -13.26
CA GLY A 120 9.97 -13.11 -12.34
C GLY A 120 10.66 -12.63 -11.08
N ALA A 121 11.56 -11.64 -11.18
CA ALA A 121 12.22 -11.05 -10.02
C ALA A 121 11.22 -10.34 -9.07
N VAL A 122 10.21 -9.64 -9.63
CA VAL A 122 9.15 -9.02 -8.83
C VAL A 122 8.24 -10.09 -8.18
N VAL A 123 7.86 -11.14 -8.93
CA VAL A 123 7.07 -12.26 -8.40
C VAL A 123 7.80 -12.93 -7.24
N GLU A 124 9.10 -13.19 -7.40
CA GLU A 124 9.92 -13.80 -6.34
C GLU A 124 9.97 -12.90 -5.09
N ALA A 125 10.21 -11.60 -5.25
CA ALA A 125 10.18 -10.67 -4.14
C ALA A 125 8.82 -10.67 -3.42
N LEU A 126 7.72 -10.66 -4.17
CA LEU A 126 6.37 -10.70 -3.62
C LEU A 126 6.04 -12.00 -2.91
N SER A 127 6.71 -13.12 -3.23
CA SER A 127 6.53 -14.39 -2.52
C SER A 127 6.96 -14.33 -1.05
N HIS A 128 7.80 -13.36 -0.70
CA HIS A 128 8.26 -13.08 0.67
C HIS A 128 7.44 -11.98 1.37
N ALA A 129 6.46 -11.38 0.69
CA ALA A 129 5.68 -10.28 1.22
C ALA A 129 4.53 -10.75 2.11
N THR A 130 4.29 -10.03 3.20
CA THR A 130 3.02 -10.10 3.92
C THR A 130 2.06 -9.12 3.28
N PHE A 131 0.89 -9.61 2.87
CA PHE A 131 -0.12 -8.79 2.22
C PHE A 131 -1.13 -8.24 3.22
N LEU A 132 -1.66 -7.07 2.87
CA LEU A 132 -2.75 -6.41 3.58
C LEU A 132 -3.87 -6.13 2.59
N THR A 133 -5.10 -6.42 2.96
CA THR A 133 -6.28 -5.99 2.22
C THR A 133 -6.61 -4.55 2.57
N ARG A 134 -6.91 -3.72 1.56
CA ARG A 134 -7.37 -2.34 1.72
C ARG A 134 -8.90 -2.30 1.67
N GLU A 135 -9.51 -2.21 2.84
CA GLU A 135 -10.96 -2.16 2.98
C GLU A 135 -11.45 -0.71 3.04
N ARG A 136 -12.50 -0.42 2.27
CA ARG A 136 -13.17 0.87 2.36
C ARG A 136 -13.93 0.98 3.68
N ARG A 137 -13.69 2.06 4.43
CA ARG A 137 -14.33 2.38 5.69
C ARG A 137 -14.92 3.79 5.64
N GLU A 138 -16.09 3.96 6.27
CA GLU A 138 -16.64 5.30 6.52
C GLU A 138 -15.96 5.90 7.75
N ILE A 139 -15.61 7.19 7.68
CA ILE A 139 -15.10 7.93 8.83
C ILE A 139 -16.29 8.57 9.54
N MET A 140 -16.36 8.35 10.86
CA MET A 140 -17.33 9.00 11.73
C MET A 140 -16.62 9.74 12.86
N THR A 141 -17.17 10.88 13.26
CA THR A 141 -16.70 11.66 14.41
C THR A 141 -17.76 11.66 15.52
N LEU A 142 -17.31 11.51 16.75
CA LEU A 142 -18.13 11.51 17.96
C LEU A 142 -17.62 12.60 18.88
N GLU A 143 -18.49 13.55 19.23
CA GLU A 143 -18.20 14.54 20.27
C GLU A 143 -18.60 13.99 21.64
N LEU A 144 -17.64 13.82 22.53
CA LEU A 144 -17.78 13.19 23.83
C LEU A 144 -17.29 14.13 24.94
N ASP A 145 -17.82 13.94 26.14
CA ASP A 145 -17.25 14.55 27.33
C ASP A 145 -15.89 13.88 27.66
N HIS A 146 -14.95 14.68 28.18
CA HIS A 146 -13.60 14.18 28.50
C HIS A 146 -13.62 12.97 29.46
N ALA A 147 -14.61 12.92 30.37
CA ALA A 147 -14.75 11.82 31.30
C ALA A 147 -15.26 10.51 30.66
N GLU A 148 -15.89 10.57 29.48
CA GLU A 148 -16.53 9.42 28.85
C GLU A 148 -15.72 8.86 27.68
N VAL A 149 -14.84 9.67 27.06
CA VAL A 149 -14.15 9.29 25.81
C VAL A 149 -13.36 7.99 25.95
N GLY A 150 -12.63 7.80 27.04
CA GLY A 150 -11.82 6.59 27.24
C GLY A 150 -12.66 5.31 27.34
N ARG A 151 -13.82 5.39 28.04
CA ARG A 151 -14.74 4.26 28.15
C ARG A 151 -15.37 3.93 26.79
N VAL A 152 -15.89 4.96 26.09
CA VAL A 152 -16.53 4.76 24.78
C VAL A 152 -15.51 4.24 23.76
N GLU A 153 -14.29 4.78 23.74
CA GLU A 153 -13.21 4.30 22.86
C GLU A 153 -12.88 2.82 23.12
N SER A 154 -12.74 2.43 24.40
CA SER A 154 -12.45 1.05 24.77
C SER A 154 -13.54 0.09 24.32
N GLU A 155 -14.80 0.44 24.50
CA GLU A 155 -15.95 -0.36 24.07
C GLU A 155 -16.00 -0.48 22.54
N LEU A 156 -15.80 0.60 21.80
CA LEU A 156 -15.78 0.59 20.35
C LEU A 156 -14.64 -0.31 19.81
N ARG A 157 -13.44 -0.22 20.39
CA ARG A 157 -12.33 -1.13 20.07
C ARG A 157 -12.67 -2.59 20.35
N GLY A 158 -13.35 -2.86 21.48
CA GLY A 158 -13.81 -4.21 21.84
C GLY A 158 -14.81 -4.79 20.82
N HIS A 159 -15.56 -3.94 20.13
CA HIS A 159 -16.45 -4.34 19.03
C HIS A 159 -15.80 -4.30 17.63
N GLY A 160 -14.46 -4.19 17.54
CA GLY A 160 -13.73 -4.21 16.29
C GLY A 160 -13.78 -2.90 15.49
N VAL A 161 -14.24 -1.80 16.09
CA VAL A 161 -14.24 -0.49 15.44
C VAL A 161 -12.81 0.06 15.43
N LEU A 162 -12.33 0.48 14.26
CA LEU A 162 -11.02 1.09 14.12
C LEU A 162 -11.05 2.54 14.62
N VAL A 163 -10.33 2.81 15.71
CA VAL A 163 -10.12 4.18 16.18
C VAL A 163 -8.96 4.82 15.42
N VAL A 164 -9.28 5.88 14.68
CA VAL A 164 -8.31 6.65 13.88
C VAL A 164 -7.52 7.63 14.75
N GLY A 165 -8.20 8.27 15.71
CA GLY A 165 -7.57 9.19 16.64
C GLY A 165 -8.58 9.89 17.56
N THR A 166 -8.03 10.58 18.55
CA THR A 166 -8.80 11.39 19.50
C THR A 166 -8.16 12.76 19.60
N SER A 167 -8.93 13.81 19.42
CA SER A 167 -8.49 15.19 19.67
C SER A 167 -9.23 15.78 20.86
N TYR A 168 -8.54 16.65 21.59
CA TYR A 168 -9.05 17.25 22.82
C TYR A 168 -9.12 18.78 22.66
N ALA A 169 -10.33 19.31 22.77
CA ALA A 169 -10.62 20.73 22.77
C ALA A 169 -11.63 21.05 23.89
N ALA A 170 -12.64 21.87 23.66
CA ALA A 170 -13.73 22.07 24.61
C ALA A 170 -14.50 20.77 24.92
N ARG A 171 -14.54 19.87 23.91
CA ARG A 171 -14.99 18.48 24.05
C ARG A 171 -13.94 17.56 23.41
N ALA A 172 -13.97 16.29 23.75
CA ALA A 172 -13.18 15.29 23.07
C ALA A 172 -13.87 14.87 21.76
N VAL A 173 -13.12 14.86 20.66
CA VAL A 173 -13.61 14.36 19.36
C VAL A 173 -12.90 13.07 19.03
N LEU A 174 -13.63 11.96 19.12
CA LEU A 174 -13.16 10.63 18.75
C LEU A 174 -13.48 10.39 17.27
N THR A 175 -12.46 10.09 16.47
CA THR A 175 -12.60 9.75 15.06
C THR A 175 -12.43 8.25 14.88
N VAL A 176 -13.40 7.62 14.23
CA VAL A 176 -13.43 6.17 13.98
C VAL A 176 -13.64 5.87 12.50
N ALA A 177 -13.12 4.72 12.04
CA ALA A 177 -13.35 4.20 10.71
C ALA A 177 -14.12 2.88 10.80
N VAL A 178 -15.26 2.79 10.12
CA VAL A 178 -16.26 1.75 10.31
C VAL A 178 -16.64 1.08 8.98
N ALA A 179 -16.93 -0.21 9.02
CA ALA A 179 -17.45 -0.95 7.88
C ALA A 179 -18.94 -0.69 7.64
N ASP A 180 -19.69 -0.55 8.74
CA ASP A 180 -21.13 -0.29 8.76
C ASP A 180 -21.41 0.87 9.71
N ALA A 181 -21.76 2.02 9.12
CA ALA A 181 -22.02 3.25 9.87
C ALA A 181 -23.31 3.17 10.68
N ASP A 182 -24.33 2.48 10.19
CA ASP A 182 -25.63 2.42 10.86
C ASP A 182 -25.56 1.52 12.11
N SER A 183 -24.93 0.36 11.99
CA SER A 183 -24.65 -0.52 13.14
C SER A 183 -23.78 0.19 14.19
N THR A 184 -22.76 0.93 13.74
CA THR A 184 -21.90 1.68 14.66
C THR A 184 -22.66 2.83 15.34
N ALA A 185 -23.54 3.54 14.64
CA ALA A 185 -24.36 4.58 15.24
C ALA A 185 -25.30 4.00 16.31
N ALA A 186 -25.90 2.84 16.08
CA ALA A 186 -26.73 2.15 17.07
C ALA A 186 -25.92 1.74 18.31
N LEU A 187 -24.69 1.24 18.13
CA LEU A 187 -23.78 0.92 19.22
C LEU A 187 -23.44 2.17 20.04
N VAL A 188 -23.06 3.27 19.39
CA VAL A 188 -22.77 4.55 20.08
C VAL A 188 -23.99 5.04 20.86
N ALA A 189 -25.19 4.98 20.29
CA ALA A 189 -26.41 5.35 20.98
C ALA A 189 -26.62 4.51 22.26
N SER A 190 -26.36 3.22 22.22
CA SER A 190 -26.45 2.35 23.41
C SER A 190 -25.42 2.72 24.47
N LEU A 191 -24.17 2.97 24.07
CA LEU A 191 -23.07 3.31 24.99
C LEU A 191 -23.23 4.68 25.65
N THR A 192 -23.94 5.60 25.00
CA THR A 192 -24.10 7.00 25.45
C THR A 192 -25.53 7.35 25.89
N ALA A 193 -26.41 6.33 25.96
CA ALA A 193 -27.85 6.53 26.24
C ALA A 193 -28.49 7.57 25.26
N GLY A 194 -28.10 7.53 24.01
CA GLY A 194 -28.61 8.40 22.94
C GLY A 194 -28.11 9.84 22.94
N ARG A 195 -27.20 10.20 23.86
CA ARG A 195 -26.68 11.58 23.98
C ARG A 195 -25.75 12.00 22.86
N VAL A 196 -25.06 11.03 22.22
CA VAL A 196 -24.09 11.27 21.15
C VAL A 196 -24.61 10.71 19.86
N VAL A 197 -24.68 11.54 18.84
CA VAL A 197 -25.02 11.16 17.44
C VAL A 197 -23.74 11.26 16.63
N PRO A 198 -23.22 10.15 16.11
CA PRO A 198 -22.03 10.19 15.25
C PRO A 198 -22.28 10.94 13.95
N VAL A 199 -21.30 11.72 13.52
CA VAL A 199 -21.37 12.47 12.26
C VAL A 199 -20.48 11.78 11.22
N ARG A 200 -21.02 11.43 10.06
CA ARG A 200 -20.24 10.91 8.92
C ARG A 200 -19.39 12.04 8.35
N SER A 201 -18.06 11.85 8.25
CA SER A 201 -17.12 12.89 7.89
C SER A 201 -16.24 12.57 6.68
N GLY A 202 -16.35 11.37 6.12
CA GLY A 202 -15.59 10.99 4.93
C GLY A 202 -15.41 9.49 4.74
N LEU A 203 -14.40 9.14 3.98
CA LEU A 203 -14.03 7.76 3.63
C LEU A 203 -12.52 7.60 3.77
N MET A 204 -12.08 6.40 4.16
CA MET A 204 -10.68 6.01 4.13
C MET A 204 -10.51 4.53 3.75
N TYR A 205 -9.30 4.15 3.38
CA TYR A 205 -8.92 2.73 3.36
C TYR A 205 -8.33 2.33 4.71
N ALA A 206 -8.86 1.28 5.31
CA ALA A 206 -8.20 0.57 6.39
C ALA A 206 -7.42 -0.60 5.82
N GLU A 207 -6.20 -0.79 6.30
CA GLU A 207 -5.36 -1.92 5.92
C GLU A 207 -5.49 -3.00 6.99
N VAL A 208 -5.97 -4.17 6.57
CA VAL A 208 -6.18 -5.32 7.46
C VAL A 208 -5.34 -6.50 6.99
N PRO A 209 -4.77 -7.31 7.89
CA PRO A 209 -4.06 -8.54 7.52
C PRO A 209 -4.95 -9.50 6.72
N GLU A 210 -4.35 -10.19 5.75
CA GLU A 210 -5.01 -11.28 5.01
C GLU A 210 -4.97 -12.59 5.76
#